data_48f4bdff017fdff92c9a98e501e1a7e0
#
_entry.id   48f4bdff017fdff92c9a98e501e1a7e0
#
_cell.length_a   1.000
_cell.length_b   1.000
_cell.length_c   1.000
_cell.angle_alpha   90.00
_cell.angle_beta   90.00
_cell.angle_gamma   90.00
#
_symmetry.space_group_name_H-M   'P 1'
#
loop_
_entity.id
_entity.type
_entity.pdbx_description
1 polymer ?
#
loop_
_entity_poly.entity_id
_entity_poly.type
_entity_poly.pdbx_seq_one_letter_code
_entity_poly.pdbx_strand_id
1 'polypeptide(L)'
;MASLSLKNINKVYPNGFHAVKDFNLEIEDKEFIIFVGPSGCGKSTTLRMIAGLEEISSGELWIGDKLVNDVEPKDRDIAMVFQNYALYPHMSVYDNMAFGLKLRKVAKDQIDRLVHEAAKILDI
;
A
#
# COMPACT_ATOMS: atom_id res chain seq x y z
N MET A 1 -6.00 -10.23 7.54
CA MET A 1 -5.57 -9.53 6.29
C MET A 1 -6.53 -9.92 5.19
N ALA A 2 -6.49 -9.33 4.02
CA ALA A 2 -7.41 -9.66 2.94
C ALA A 2 -6.66 -10.33 1.78
N SER A 3 -7.35 -11.14 0.97
CA SER A 3 -6.84 -11.63 -0.31
C SER A 3 -6.68 -10.48 -1.31
N LEU A 4 -5.87 -10.67 -2.33
CA LEU A 4 -5.67 -9.71 -3.40
C LEU A 4 -5.75 -10.42 -4.75
N SER A 5 -6.53 -9.88 -5.67
CA SER A 5 -6.65 -10.41 -7.03
C SER A 5 -6.40 -9.30 -8.06
N LEU A 6 -5.41 -9.52 -8.91
CA LEU A 6 -5.09 -8.68 -10.06
C LEU A 6 -5.46 -9.45 -11.33
N LYS A 7 -6.38 -8.90 -12.14
CA LYS A 7 -6.90 -9.54 -13.35
C LYS A 7 -6.64 -8.66 -14.57
N ASN A 8 -5.78 -9.14 -15.46
CA ASN A 8 -5.42 -8.48 -16.73
C ASN A 8 -5.02 -7.01 -16.52
N ILE A 9 -4.25 -6.73 -15.48
CA ILE A 9 -3.82 -5.38 -15.14
C ILE A 9 -2.87 -4.84 -16.19
N ASN A 10 -3.19 -3.67 -16.71
CA ASN A 10 -2.36 -2.91 -17.64
C ASN A 10 -2.12 -1.50 -17.12
N LYS A 11 -0.90 -1.01 -17.32
CA LYS A 11 -0.56 0.40 -17.12
C LYS A 11 0.13 0.95 -18.33
N VAL A 12 -0.52 1.92 -18.97
CA VAL A 12 0.02 2.71 -20.08
C VAL A 12 0.09 4.17 -19.63
N TYR A 13 1.27 4.76 -19.70
CA TYR A 13 1.46 6.18 -19.39
C TYR A 13 1.08 7.07 -20.58
N PRO A 14 0.79 8.38 -20.36
CA PRO A 14 0.40 9.29 -21.44
C PRO A 14 1.40 9.40 -22.59
N ASN A 15 2.68 9.13 -22.34
CA ASN A 15 3.73 9.08 -23.37
C ASN A 15 3.74 7.77 -24.19
N GLY A 16 2.76 6.89 -24.01
CA GLY A 16 2.64 5.60 -24.69
C GLY A 16 3.48 4.47 -24.07
N PHE A 17 4.23 4.73 -23.01
CA PHE A 17 5.02 3.68 -22.34
C PHE A 17 4.11 2.69 -21.61
N HIS A 18 4.16 1.42 -22.01
CA HIS A 18 3.39 0.32 -21.44
C HIS A 18 4.22 -0.33 -20.31
N ALA A 19 4.03 0.13 -19.10
CA ALA A 19 4.84 -0.25 -17.93
C ALA A 19 4.47 -1.59 -17.32
N VAL A 20 3.18 -1.97 -17.37
CA VAL A 20 2.66 -3.26 -16.88
C VAL A 20 1.71 -3.79 -17.94
N LYS A 21 1.88 -5.08 -18.33
CA LYS A 21 1.16 -5.71 -19.45
C LYS A 21 0.48 -6.98 -18.97
N ASP A 22 -0.84 -7.04 -19.11
CA ASP A 22 -1.69 -8.21 -18.85
C ASP A 22 -1.29 -8.98 -17.57
N PHE A 23 -0.98 -8.23 -16.52
CA PHE A 23 -0.48 -8.79 -15.28
C PHE A 23 -1.62 -9.43 -14.48
N ASN A 24 -1.45 -10.71 -14.15
CA ASN A 24 -2.39 -11.51 -13.38
C ASN A 24 -1.70 -12.07 -12.14
N LEU A 25 -2.32 -11.93 -10.99
CA LEU A 25 -1.81 -12.47 -9.74
C LEU A 25 -2.96 -12.65 -8.75
N GLU A 26 -3.02 -13.83 -8.14
CA GLU A 26 -3.89 -14.12 -7.02
C GLU A 26 -3.04 -14.31 -5.77
N ILE A 27 -3.40 -13.62 -4.69
CA ILE A 27 -2.73 -13.69 -3.39
C ILE A 27 -3.79 -14.04 -2.35
N GLU A 28 -3.56 -15.11 -1.61
CA GLU A 28 -4.45 -15.53 -0.54
C GLU A 28 -4.22 -14.71 0.75
N ASP A 29 -5.17 -14.76 1.66
CA ASP A 29 -5.01 -14.11 2.97
C ASP A 29 -3.78 -14.68 3.71
N LYS A 30 -2.96 -13.78 4.27
CA LYS A 30 -1.71 -14.08 5.01
C LYS A 30 -0.56 -14.61 4.15
N GLU A 31 -0.66 -14.59 2.84
CA GLU A 31 0.42 -14.96 1.96
C GLU A 31 1.51 -13.86 1.92
N PHE A 32 2.77 -14.27 1.82
CA PHE A 32 3.92 -13.37 1.69
C PHE A 32 4.47 -13.44 0.26
N ILE A 33 4.35 -12.34 -0.48
CA ILE A 33 4.73 -12.25 -1.90
C ILE A 33 5.91 -11.30 -2.08
N ILE A 34 6.86 -11.70 -2.92
CA ILE A 34 8.01 -10.88 -3.31
C ILE A 34 8.01 -10.70 -4.84
N PHE A 35 8.02 -9.44 -5.29
CA PHE A 35 8.23 -9.10 -6.70
C PHE A 35 9.72 -9.01 -7.00
N VAL A 36 10.21 -9.89 -7.87
CA VAL A 36 11.62 -9.94 -8.30
C VAL A 36 11.71 -9.59 -9.79
N GLY A 37 12.71 -8.80 -10.15
CA GLY A 37 12.96 -8.44 -11.56
C GLY A 37 13.89 -7.23 -11.68
N PRO A 38 14.41 -6.95 -12.88
CA PRO A 38 15.31 -5.83 -13.13
C PRO A 38 14.67 -4.47 -12.85
N SER A 39 15.49 -3.42 -12.76
CA SER A 39 15.01 -2.06 -12.62
C SER A 39 14.11 -1.67 -13.82
N GLY A 40 13.00 -0.99 -13.55
CA GLY A 40 12.07 -0.56 -14.60
C GLY A 40 11.08 -1.61 -15.12
N CYS A 41 11.07 -2.85 -14.60
CA CYS A 41 10.15 -3.90 -15.04
C CYS A 41 8.72 -3.80 -14.46
N GLY A 42 8.33 -2.67 -13.87
CA GLY A 42 6.96 -2.45 -13.41
C GLY A 42 6.66 -2.80 -11.94
N LYS A 43 7.61 -3.32 -11.14
CA LYS A 43 7.37 -3.69 -9.73
C LYS A 43 6.78 -2.57 -8.88
N SER A 44 7.44 -1.41 -8.87
CA SER A 44 7.00 -0.24 -8.10
C SER A 44 5.70 0.33 -8.63
N THR A 45 5.49 0.28 -9.95
CA THR A 45 4.24 0.70 -10.59
C THR A 45 3.09 -0.21 -10.13
N THR A 46 3.28 -1.52 -10.11
CA THR A 46 2.28 -2.48 -9.64
C THR A 46 1.94 -2.25 -8.16
N LEU A 47 2.95 -2.08 -7.30
CA LEU A 47 2.73 -1.76 -5.89
C LEU A 47 1.97 -0.44 -5.70
N ARG A 48 2.28 0.59 -6.49
CA ARG A 48 1.55 1.86 -6.46
C ARG A 48 0.11 1.72 -6.94
N MET A 49 -0.15 0.91 -7.96
CA MET A 49 -1.52 0.62 -8.41
C MET A 49 -2.33 -0.10 -7.32
N ILE A 50 -1.72 -1.08 -6.63
CA ILE A 50 -2.35 -1.75 -5.48
C ILE A 50 -2.67 -0.73 -4.39
N ALA A 51 -1.77 0.19 -4.13
CA ALA A 51 -1.95 1.24 -3.12
C ALA A 51 -2.92 2.36 -3.53
N GLY A 52 -3.34 2.42 -4.81
CA GLY A 52 -4.16 3.52 -5.34
C GLY A 52 -3.39 4.81 -5.57
N LEU A 53 -2.06 4.75 -5.54
CA LEU A 53 -1.16 5.90 -5.81
C LEU A 53 -0.83 6.04 -7.30
N GLU A 54 -1.29 5.11 -8.10
CA GLU A 54 -1.16 5.08 -9.55
C GLU A 54 -2.44 4.49 -10.14
N GLU A 55 -2.98 5.10 -11.18
CA GLU A 55 -4.19 4.64 -11.86
C GLU A 55 -3.91 3.38 -12.70
N ILE A 56 -4.84 2.46 -12.70
CA ILE A 56 -4.87 1.29 -13.56
C ILE A 56 -5.46 1.71 -14.90
N SER A 57 -4.77 1.42 -16.02
CA SER A 57 -5.27 1.75 -17.35
C SER A 57 -6.36 0.80 -17.83
N SER A 58 -6.25 -0.49 -17.50
CA SER A 58 -7.30 -1.50 -17.71
C SER A 58 -7.05 -2.72 -16.84
N GLY A 59 -8.07 -3.55 -16.69
CA GLY A 59 -8.07 -4.71 -15.78
C GLY A 59 -8.78 -4.42 -14.47
N GLU A 60 -8.78 -5.38 -13.57
CA GLU A 60 -9.49 -5.30 -12.29
C GLU A 60 -8.56 -5.63 -11.13
N LEU A 61 -8.61 -4.78 -10.10
CA LEU A 61 -7.93 -4.99 -8.84
C LEU A 61 -8.96 -5.18 -7.72
N TRP A 62 -8.89 -6.32 -7.06
CA TRP A 62 -9.74 -6.67 -5.94
C TRP A 62 -8.94 -6.80 -4.66
N ILE A 63 -9.47 -6.27 -3.56
CA ILE A 63 -8.97 -6.48 -2.19
C ILE A 63 -10.11 -7.12 -1.41
N GLY A 64 -9.93 -8.39 -1.03
CA GLY A 64 -11.04 -9.21 -0.55
C GLY A 64 -12.14 -9.29 -1.62
N ASP A 65 -13.37 -9.00 -1.23
CA ASP A 65 -14.54 -9.01 -2.13
C ASP A 65 -14.84 -7.64 -2.77
N LYS A 66 -13.94 -6.66 -2.63
CA LYS A 66 -14.15 -5.29 -3.09
C LYS A 66 -13.28 -4.97 -4.30
N LEU A 67 -13.91 -4.57 -5.41
CA LEU A 67 -13.22 -3.94 -6.55
C LEU A 67 -12.73 -2.56 -6.13
N VAL A 68 -11.43 -2.27 -6.27
CA VAL A 68 -10.81 -1.06 -5.73
C VAL A 68 -10.18 -0.15 -6.78
N ASN A 69 -10.44 -0.37 -8.06
CA ASN A 69 -9.86 0.46 -9.14
C ASN A 69 -10.04 1.96 -8.88
N ASP A 70 -11.26 2.39 -8.52
CA ASP A 70 -11.63 3.78 -8.31
C ASP A 70 -11.71 4.16 -6.81
N VAL A 71 -11.21 3.30 -5.93
CA VAL A 71 -11.18 3.56 -4.48
C VAL A 71 -9.91 4.31 -4.12
N GLU A 72 -10.07 5.44 -3.40
CA GLU A 72 -8.93 6.23 -2.95
C GLU A 72 -8.01 5.46 -1.99
N PRO A 73 -6.69 5.77 -1.95
CA PRO A 73 -5.72 5.07 -1.11
C PRO A 73 -6.13 4.96 0.37
N LYS A 74 -6.69 6.05 0.93
CA LYS A 74 -7.12 6.11 2.33
C LYS A 74 -8.25 5.12 2.68
N ASP A 75 -9.03 4.70 1.66
CA ASP A 75 -10.23 3.86 1.82
C ASP A 75 -9.98 2.39 1.41
N ARG A 76 -8.72 2.04 1.06
CA ARG A 76 -8.32 0.66 0.69
C ARG A 76 -7.92 -0.21 1.87
N ASP A 77 -7.82 0.34 3.07
CA ASP A 77 -7.35 -0.34 4.31
C ASP A 77 -6.01 -1.08 4.14
N ILE A 78 -5.07 -0.42 3.50
CA ILE A 78 -3.71 -0.90 3.27
C ILE A 78 -2.68 -0.03 3.99
N ALA A 79 -1.46 -0.55 4.13
CA ALA A 79 -0.30 0.22 4.56
C ALA A 79 0.84 0.04 3.56
N MET A 80 1.59 1.10 3.29
CA MET A 80 2.73 1.06 2.39
C MET A 80 3.94 1.73 3.05
N VAL A 81 5.09 1.06 2.98
CA VAL A 81 6.38 1.64 3.38
C VAL A 81 7.09 2.13 2.12
N PHE A 82 7.40 3.43 2.10
CA PHE A 82 8.11 4.04 0.97
C PHE A 82 9.62 3.92 1.14
N GLN A 83 10.35 3.90 0.02
CA GLN A 83 11.80 3.81 0.00
C GLN A 83 12.49 4.99 0.73
N ASN A 84 11.85 6.16 0.76
CA ASN A 84 12.29 7.36 1.46
C ASN A 84 11.62 7.54 2.83
N TYR A 85 11.05 6.47 3.38
CA TYR A 85 10.34 6.41 4.67
C TYR A 85 9.11 7.31 4.79
N ALA A 86 8.94 8.35 3.97
CA ALA A 86 7.80 9.29 3.93
C ALA A 86 7.40 9.85 5.31
N LEU A 87 8.41 10.14 6.15
CA LEU A 87 8.18 10.73 7.47
C LEU A 87 7.72 12.18 7.34
N TYR A 88 6.85 12.60 8.25
CA TYR A 88 6.45 14.00 8.42
C TYR A 88 7.53 14.74 9.24
N PRO A 89 8.39 15.57 8.63
CA PRO A 89 9.57 16.11 9.30
C PRO A 89 9.23 17.13 10.41
N HIS A 90 8.03 17.67 10.39
CA HIS A 90 7.52 18.62 11.40
C HIS A 90 6.86 17.93 12.59
N MET A 91 6.76 16.59 12.58
CA MET A 91 6.17 15.80 13.65
C MET A 91 7.25 15.08 14.46
N SER A 92 6.98 14.86 15.74
CA SER A 92 7.81 13.99 16.59
C SER A 92 7.76 12.54 16.10
N VAL A 93 8.69 11.70 16.56
CA VAL A 93 8.67 10.25 16.30
C VAL A 93 7.34 9.66 16.77
N TYR A 94 6.93 9.99 18.01
CA TYR A 94 5.64 9.57 18.55
C TYR A 94 4.46 9.96 17.64
N ASP A 95 4.41 11.20 17.16
CA ASP A 95 3.32 11.68 16.32
C ASP A 95 3.31 11.02 14.93
N ASN A 96 4.48 10.76 14.36
CA ASN A 96 4.59 9.98 13.12
C ASN A 96 4.00 8.57 13.30
N MET A 97 4.37 7.87 14.37
CA MET A 97 3.85 6.53 14.67
C MET A 97 2.34 6.55 14.99
N ALA A 98 1.88 7.57 15.72
CA ALA A 98 0.48 7.71 16.13
C ALA A 98 -0.45 8.19 14.99
N PHE A 99 0.09 8.74 13.89
CA PHE A 99 -0.69 9.46 12.88
C PHE A 99 -1.86 8.65 12.32
N GLY A 100 -1.61 7.44 11.84
CA GLY A 100 -2.65 6.56 11.30
C GLY A 100 -3.72 6.18 12.34
N LEU A 101 -3.33 5.98 13.59
CA LEU A 101 -4.26 5.67 14.69
C LEU A 101 -5.14 6.88 15.03
N LYS A 102 -4.57 8.10 15.01
CA LYS A 102 -5.31 9.36 15.20
C LYS A 102 -6.35 9.57 14.10
N LEU A 103 -6.00 9.31 12.84
CA LEU A 103 -6.93 9.39 11.71
C LEU A 103 -8.11 8.41 11.86
N ARG A 104 -7.85 7.21 12.37
CA ARG A 104 -8.88 6.19 12.67
C ARG A 104 -9.64 6.47 13.97
N LYS A 105 -9.39 7.60 14.64
CA LYS A 105 -10.04 8.02 15.89
C LYS A 105 -9.92 6.99 17.02
N VAL A 106 -8.80 6.28 17.09
CA VAL A 106 -8.49 5.36 18.19
C VAL A 106 -8.36 6.14 19.49
N ALA A 107 -8.78 5.57 20.61
CA ALA A 107 -8.69 6.21 21.92
C ALA A 107 -7.23 6.52 22.31
N LYS A 108 -7.01 7.65 22.98
CA LYS A 108 -5.67 8.18 23.27
C LYS A 108 -4.79 7.21 24.09
N ASP A 109 -5.36 6.57 25.09
CA ASP A 109 -4.69 5.56 25.93
C ASP A 109 -4.27 4.33 25.13
N GLN A 110 -5.10 3.92 24.17
CA GLN A 110 -4.79 2.82 23.27
C GLN A 110 -3.70 3.21 22.26
N ILE A 111 -3.72 4.45 21.73
CA ILE A 111 -2.64 4.97 20.86
C ILE A 111 -1.32 4.93 21.63
N ASP A 112 -1.30 5.46 22.84
CA ASP A 112 -0.09 5.52 23.67
C ASP A 112 0.51 4.13 23.88
N ARG A 113 -0.31 3.15 24.25
CA ARG A 113 0.12 1.76 24.42
C ARG A 113 0.72 1.18 23.14
N LEU A 114 0.00 1.31 22.00
CA LEU A 114 0.44 0.74 20.73
C LEU A 114 1.73 1.38 20.20
N VAL A 115 1.87 2.69 20.37
CA VAL A 115 3.08 3.41 19.97
C VAL A 115 4.28 2.95 20.80
N HIS A 116 4.15 2.85 22.14
CA HIS A 116 5.25 2.36 23.00
C HIS A 116 5.57 0.89 22.76
N GLU A 117 4.58 0.03 22.49
CA GLU A 117 4.83 -1.35 22.09
C GLU A 117 5.66 -1.43 20.79
N ALA A 118 5.28 -0.68 19.78
CA ALA A 118 6.01 -0.64 18.51
C ALA A 118 7.41 -0.05 18.66
N ALA A 119 7.57 1.03 19.41
CA ALA A 119 8.86 1.64 19.73
C ALA A 119 9.80 0.65 20.41
N LYS A 120 9.29 -0.11 21.39
CA LYS A 120 10.06 -1.15 22.07
C LYS A 120 10.53 -2.27 21.14
N ILE A 121 9.70 -2.69 20.18
CA ILE A 121 10.08 -3.71 19.17
C ILE A 121 11.18 -3.18 18.24
N LEU A 122 11.14 -1.88 17.91
CA LEU A 122 12.08 -1.22 17.01
C LEU A 122 13.33 -0.69 17.73
N ASP A 123 13.39 -0.78 19.06
CA ASP A 123 14.47 -0.26 19.91
C ASP A 123 14.72 1.26 19.74
N ILE A 124 13.65 2.04 19.72
CA ILE A 124 13.64 3.51 19.59
C ILE A 124 12.84 4.18 20.72
#